data_5a96a1940e522fc2e12cbc1945bdf1cf
#
_entry.id   5a96a1940e522fc2e12cbc1945bdf1cf
#
_cell.length_a   1.000
_cell.length_b   1.000
_cell.length_c   1.000
_cell.angle_alpha   90.00
_cell.angle_beta   90.00
_cell.angle_gamma   90.00
#
_symmetry.space_group_name_H-M   'P 1'
#
loop_
_entity.id
_entity.type
_entity.pdbx_description
1 polymer ?
#
loop_
_entity_poly.entity_id
_entity_poly.type
_entity_poly.pdbx_seq_one_letter_code
_entity_poly.pdbx_strand_id
1 'polypeptide(L)'
;MYSVEVEGSKWKEECGVYGVYSHEMDVSGMTYLGLYSLQHRGQESAGIAITDGAWMDVTRGMGLVNEVFRHQVPHMDNQYIAIGHVRYSTTGSSMLANTQPLMVNYSGGKISLAHNGNLTNATEIRRELEDAGTIFQTTIDSEVFVNLIARSRKATVEEKVMESLNKIQGAYCLTIMTENKL
;
A
#
# COMPACT_ATOMS: atom_id res chain seq x y z
N MET A 1 -31.04 -22.87 32.32
CA MET A 1 -30.94 -22.35 30.96
C MET A 1 -29.80 -21.33 30.96
N TYR A 2 -28.58 -21.77 30.62
CA TYR A 2 -27.41 -20.93 30.62
C TYR A 2 -27.32 -20.24 29.25
N SER A 3 -27.52 -18.93 29.24
CA SER A 3 -27.24 -18.09 28.08
C SER A 3 -25.72 -17.90 27.99
N VAL A 4 -25.09 -18.53 27.01
CA VAL A 4 -23.71 -18.21 26.60
C VAL A 4 -23.81 -16.89 25.83
N GLU A 5 -23.45 -15.78 26.47
CA GLU A 5 -23.14 -14.54 25.77
C GLU A 5 -21.87 -14.78 24.97
N VAL A 6 -22.01 -15.01 23.68
CA VAL A 6 -20.91 -14.90 22.75
C VAL A 6 -20.61 -13.40 22.64
N GLU A 7 -19.59 -12.92 23.36
CA GLU A 7 -19.03 -11.61 23.06
C GLU A 7 -18.70 -11.57 21.55
N GLY A 8 -19.57 -10.90 20.81
CA GLY A 8 -19.36 -10.69 19.39
C GLY A 8 -18.06 -9.92 19.20
N SER A 9 -17.03 -10.59 18.76
CA SER A 9 -15.86 -9.93 18.19
C SER A 9 -16.40 -9.05 17.05
N LYS A 10 -16.54 -7.74 17.29
CA LYS A 10 -16.77 -6.78 16.21
C LYS A 10 -15.62 -6.99 15.25
N TRP A 11 -15.92 -7.50 14.08
CA TRP A 11 -14.98 -7.52 12.97
C TRP A 11 -14.48 -6.08 12.81
N LYS A 12 -13.21 -5.86 13.15
CA LYS A 12 -12.60 -4.55 12.93
C LYS A 12 -12.52 -4.37 11.42
N GLU A 13 -13.15 -3.31 10.93
CA GLU A 13 -12.98 -2.89 9.56
C GLU A 13 -11.49 -2.63 9.35
N GLU A 14 -10.94 -3.22 8.30
CA GLU A 14 -9.50 -3.16 8.00
C GLU A 14 -9.36 -2.71 6.56
N CYS A 15 -8.21 -2.06 6.25
CA CYS A 15 -7.88 -1.60 4.90
C CYS A 15 -8.13 -2.68 3.83
N GLY A 16 -8.26 -2.26 2.57
CA GLY A 16 -8.29 -3.15 1.42
C GLY A 16 -7.15 -2.86 0.47
N VAL A 17 -6.53 -3.92 -0.06
CA VAL A 17 -5.50 -3.83 -1.10
C VAL A 17 -5.97 -4.55 -2.36
N TYR A 18 -5.56 -4.06 -3.52
CA TYR A 18 -5.87 -4.64 -4.81
C TYR A 18 -4.63 -4.57 -5.71
N GLY A 19 -4.42 -5.58 -6.54
CA GLY A 19 -3.34 -5.60 -7.52
C GLY A 19 -3.78 -6.33 -8.79
N VAL A 20 -3.39 -5.83 -9.94
CA VAL A 20 -3.71 -6.41 -11.25
C VAL A 20 -2.57 -6.21 -12.23
N TYR A 21 -2.32 -7.25 -13.02
CA TYR A 21 -1.39 -7.26 -14.15
C TYR A 21 -2.15 -7.78 -15.40
N SER A 22 -2.17 -6.98 -16.47
CA SER A 22 -2.76 -7.37 -17.74
C SER A 22 -2.28 -6.45 -18.86
N HIS A 23 -1.93 -7.02 -19.99
CA HIS A 23 -1.68 -6.25 -21.24
C HIS A 23 -2.93 -6.07 -22.11
N GLU A 24 -4.03 -6.73 -21.76
CA GLU A 24 -5.24 -6.77 -22.60
C GLU A 24 -6.39 -5.95 -21.97
N MET A 25 -6.33 -5.65 -20.69
CA MET A 25 -7.44 -5.05 -19.94
C MET A 25 -7.04 -3.68 -19.40
N ASP A 26 -8.02 -2.82 -19.18
CA ASP A 26 -7.85 -1.57 -18.46
C ASP A 26 -7.57 -1.84 -16.96
N VAL A 27 -6.30 -1.98 -16.60
CA VAL A 27 -5.87 -2.29 -15.24
C VAL A 27 -6.26 -1.20 -14.23
N SER A 28 -6.32 0.06 -14.66
CA SER A 28 -6.73 1.18 -13.84
C SER A 28 -8.22 1.14 -13.50
N GLY A 29 -9.06 0.96 -14.53
CA GLY A 29 -10.51 0.78 -14.33
C GLY A 29 -10.84 -0.45 -13.50
N MET A 30 -10.12 -1.57 -13.71
CA MET A 30 -10.28 -2.77 -12.86
C MET A 30 -9.91 -2.49 -11.42
N THR A 31 -8.82 -1.74 -11.18
CA THR A 31 -8.40 -1.37 -9.82
C THR A 31 -9.43 -0.47 -9.16
N TYR A 32 -9.96 0.52 -9.88
CA TYR A 32 -11.04 1.36 -9.39
C TYR A 32 -12.25 0.52 -8.95
N LEU A 33 -12.74 -0.40 -9.79
CA LEU A 33 -13.88 -1.27 -9.46
C LEU A 33 -13.57 -2.21 -8.29
N GLY A 34 -12.33 -2.73 -8.23
CA GLY A 34 -11.85 -3.53 -7.12
C GLY A 34 -11.88 -2.77 -5.79
N LEU A 35 -11.36 -1.54 -5.78
CA LEU A 35 -11.38 -0.67 -4.61
C LEU A 35 -12.81 -0.24 -4.22
N TYR A 36 -13.67 0.04 -5.20
CA TYR A 36 -15.07 0.34 -4.95
C TYR A 36 -15.79 -0.83 -4.26
N SER A 37 -15.49 -2.05 -4.67
CA SER A 37 -16.02 -3.27 -4.04
C SER A 37 -15.47 -3.48 -2.62
N LEU A 38 -14.24 -3.01 -2.36
CA LEU A 38 -13.59 -3.04 -1.04
C LEU A 38 -13.91 -1.82 -0.16
N GLN A 39 -14.74 -0.87 -0.63
CA GLN A 39 -15.03 0.39 0.07
C GLN A 39 -15.55 0.18 1.50
N HIS A 40 -16.28 -0.91 1.76
CA HIS A 40 -16.78 -1.26 3.08
C HIS A 40 -15.64 -1.54 4.09
N ARG A 41 -14.42 -1.82 3.63
CA ARG A 41 -13.23 -2.06 4.46
C ARG A 41 -12.48 -0.77 4.80
N GLY A 42 -12.58 0.28 3.98
CA GLY A 42 -11.85 1.53 4.20
C GLY A 42 -12.56 2.73 3.57
N GLN A 43 -12.88 3.73 4.39
CA GLN A 43 -13.67 4.89 3.97
C GLN A 43 -12.95 6.23 4.20
N GLU A 44 -11.70 6.19 4.66
CA GLU A 44 -10.93 7.38 5.00
C GLU A 44 -10.18 7.95 3.81
N SER A 45 -9.55 7.09 3.04
CA SER A 45 -8.79 7.51 1.86
C SER A 45 -8.71 6.38 0.84
N ALA A 46 -8.45 6.73 -0.40
CA ALA A 46 -8.22 5.80 -1.49
C ALA A 46 -7.04 6.24 -2.35
N GLY A 47 -6.41 5.28 -3.03
CA GLY A 47 -5.33 5.56 -3.96
C GLY A 47 -5.12 4.44 -4.96
N ILE A 48 -4.63 4.81 -6.14
CA ILE A 48 -4.26 3.91 -7.23
C ILE A 48 -2.89 4.33 -7.75
N ALA A 49 -1.98 3.37 -7.89
CA ALA A 49 -0.72 3.54 -8.61
C ALA A 49 -0.75 2.67 -9.87
N ILE A 50 -0.21 3.17 -10.97
CA ILE A 50 -0.19 2.54 -12.29
C ILE A 50 1.21 2.60 -12.90
N THR A 51 1.51 1.69 -13.83
CA THR A 51 2.75 1.74 -14.63
C THR A 51 2.54 1.18 -16.04
N ASP A 52 3.29 1.74 -17.00
CA ASP A 52 3.44 1.26 -18.38
C ASP A 52 4.79 0.54 -18.62
N GLY A 53 5.57 0.34 -17.54
CA GLY A 53 6.90 -0.27 -17.60
C GLY A 53 8.05 0.72 -17.69
N ALA A 54 7.80 1.96 -18.11
CA ALA A 54 8.77 3.05 -18.19
C ALA A 54 8.49 4.13 -17.14
N TRP A 55 7.21 4.40 -16.93
CA TRP A 55 6.73 5.40 -15.97
C TRP A 55 5.80 4.77 -14.95
N MET A 56 5.80 5.37 -13.78
CA MET A 56 4.88 5.04 -12.69
C MET A 56 4.26 6.33 -12.17
N ASP A 57 2.95 6.32 -11.97
CA ASP A 57 2.19 7.42 -11.40
C ASP A 57 1.28 6.94 -10.27
N VAL A 58 0.95 7.86 -9.35
CA VAL A 58 0.08 7.58 -8.22
C VAL A 58 -0.90 8.71 -8.00
N THR A 59 -2.19 8.38 -7.96
CA THR A 59 -3.27 9.29 -7.56
C THR A 59 -3.84 8.83 -6.24
N ARG A 60 -3.86 9.72 -5.25
CA ARG A 60 -4.33 9.44 -3.88
C ARG A 60 -5.13 10.61 -3.33
N GLY A 61 -6.10 10.32 -2.48
CA GLY A 61 -6.89 11.37 -1.83
C GLY A 61 -7.58 10.88 -0.57
N MET A 62 -8.02 11.85 0.23
CA MET A 62 -8.90 11.62 1.37
C MET A 62 -10.34 11.51 0.86
N GLY A 63 -11.12 10.59 1.45
CA GLY A 63 -12.52 10.34 1.11
C GLY A 63 -12.76 8.97 0.46
N LEU A 64 -13.97 8.77 -0.02
CA LEU A 64 -14.42 7.55 -0.66
C LEU A 64 -13.80 7.39 -2.06
N VAL A 65 -13.74 6.16 -2.57
CA VAL A 65 -13.19 5.85 -3.90
C VAL A 65 -13.83 6.72 -4.99
N ASN A 66 -15.15 6.85 -4.99
CA ASN A 66 -15.87 7.67 -5.96
C ASN A 66 -15.66 9.19 -5.78
N GLU A 67 -15.24 9.64 -4.61
CA GLU A 67 -14.90 11.04 -4.34
C GLU A 67 -13.49 11.36 -4.82
N VAL A 68 -12.53 10.49 -4.44
CA VAL A 68 -11.11 10.66 -4.82
C VAL A 68 -10.93 10.61 -6.33
N PHE A 69 -11.63 9.70 -7.01
CA PHE A 69 -11.54 9.53 -8.47
C PHE A 69 -12.72 10.16 -9.24
N ARG A 70 -13.40 11.15 -8.63
CA ARG A 70 -14.61 11.78 -9.20
C ARG A 70 -14.41 12.36 -10.60
N HIS A 71 -13.25 12.94 -10.84
CA HIS A 71 -12.97 13.61 -12.10
C HIS A 71 -12.24 12.72 -13.09
N GLN A 72 -11.38 11.86 -12.60
CA GLN A 72 -10.59 10.95 -13.44
C GLN A 72 -9.98 9.83 -12.60
N VAL A 73 -10.13 8.60 -13.10
CA VAL A 73 -9.30 7.47 -12.68
C VAL A 73 -7.92 7.66 -13.33
N PRO A 74 -6.80 7.43 -12.61
CA PRO A 74 -5.48 7.58 -13.23
C PRO A 74 -5.38 6.73 -14.50
N HIS A 75 -4.80 7.30 -15.55
CA HIS A 75 -4.68 6.64 -16.85
C HIS A 75 -3.33 6.97 -17.48
N MET A 76 -2.74 5.97 -18.09
CA MET A 76 -1.48 6.05 -18.82
C MET A 76 -1.58 5.13 -20.06
N ASP A 77 -1.11 5.58 -21.20
CA ASP A 77 -1.08 4.75 -22.41
C ASP A 77 -0.21 3.50 -22.15
N ASN A 78 -0.70 2.34 -22.63
CA ASN A 78 -0.04 1.04 -22.47
C ASN A 78 0.21 0.61 -21.00
N GLN A 79 -0.52 1.15 -20.06
CA GLN A 79 -0.47 0.68 -18.68
C GLN A 79 -0.86 -0.79 -18.56
N TYR A 80 -0.12 -1.58 -17.80
CA TYR A 80 -0.38 -3.01 -17.65
C TYR A 80 -0.27 -3.54 -16.22
N ILE A 81 0.16 -2.71 -15.28
CA ILE A 81 0.11 -3.03 -13.85
C ILE A 81 -0.56 -1.87 -13.11
N ALA A 82 -1.42 -2.22 -12.17
CA ALA A 82 -1.97 -1.28 -11.20
C ALA A 82 -2.08 -1.92 -9.82
N ILE A 83 -1.86 -1.11 -8.77
CA ILE A 83 -2.17 -1.46 -7.38
C ILE A 83 -3.05 -0.39 -6.76
N GLY A 84 -3.89 -0.79 -5.83
CA GLY A 84 -4.82 0.10 -5.16
C GLY A 84 -4.94 -0.17 -3.66
N HIS A 85 -5.39 0.87 -2.96
CA HIS A 85 -5.61 0.83 -1.52
C HIS A 85 -6.85 1.62 -1.12
N VAL A 86 -7.65 1.08 -0.19
CA VAL A 86 -8.63 1.82 0.61
C VAL A 86 -8.23 1.74 2.08
N ARG A 87 -8.25 2.88 2.77
CA ARG A 87 -7.75 2.99 4.13
C ARG A 87 -8.88 3.08 5.14
N TYR A 88 -8.70 2.33 6.24
CA TYR A 88 -9.35 2.52 7.51
C TYR A 88 -8.29 2.84 8.57
N SER A 89 -8.47 3.93 9.33
CA SER A 89 -7.47 4.33 10.33
C SER A 89 -7.49 3.42 11.54
N THR A 90 -6.52 2.53 11.64
CA THR A 90 -6.22 1.80 12.88
C THR A 90 -5.00 2.38 13.58
N THR A 91 -4.02 2.89 12.81
CA THR A 91 -2.77 3.49 13.29
C THR A 91 -2.36 4.66 12.40
N GLY A 92 -1.74 5.67 12.99
CA GLY A 92 -1.32 6.89 12.32
C GLY A 92 -2.43 7.93 12.19
N SER A 93 -2.05 9.19 12.00
CA SER A 93 -3.01 10.29 11.83
C SER A 93 -3.70 10.24 10.48
N SER A 94 -4.97 10.67 10.46
CA SER A 94 -5.75 10.86 9.24
C SER A 94 -5.23 12.08 8.48
N MET A 95 -4.28 11.87 7.57
CA MET A 95 -3.67 12.91 6.76
C MET A 95 -3.28 12.37 5.38
N LEU A 96 -3.27 13.26 4.40
CA LEU A 96 -2.95 12.92 3.01
C LEU A 96 -1.59 12.23 2.85
N ALA A 97 -0.59 12.60 3.65
CA ALA A 97 0.74 11.96 3.61
C ALA A 97 0.68 10.45 3.90
N ASN A 98 -0.29 10.01 4.72
CA ASN A 98 -0.48 8.62 5.10
C ASN A 98 -1.35 7.81 4.13
N THR A 99 -1.81 8.42 3.04
CA THR A 99 -2.58 7.69 2.01
C THR A 99 -1.67 6.75 1.22
N GLN A 100 -2.23 5.63 0.83
CA GLN A 100 -1.53 4.60 0.06
C GLN A 100 -2.20 4.43 -1.32
N PRO A 101 -1.49 3.85 -2.32
CA PRO A 101 -0.14 3.28 -2.27
C PRO A 101 0.95 4.32 -2.00
N LEU A 102 1.98 3.95 -1.22
CA LEU A 102 3.21 4.74 -1.13
C LEU A 102 4.00 4.56 -2.41
N MET A 103 4.53 5.63 -2.98
CA MET A 103 5.45 5.57 -4.11
C MET A 103 6.74 6.29 -3.76
N VAL A 104 7.87 5.62 -3.96
CA VAL A 104 9.20 6.15 -3.69
C VAL A 104 10.16 5.88 -4.85
N ASN A 105 11.13 6.77 -5.02
CA ASN A 105 12.27 6.58 -5.91
C ASN A 105 13.48 6.16 -5.07
N TYR A 106 14.20 5.16 -5.51
CA TYR A 106 15.45 4.72 -4.89
C TYR A 106 16.46 4.29 -5.96
N SER A 107 17.63 3.85 -5.57
CA SER A 107 18.72 3.48 -6.52
C SER A 107 18.38 2.33 -7.47
N GLY A 108 17.34 1.54 -7.16
CA GLY A 108 16.86 0.44 -7.99
C GLY A 108 15.69 0.79 -8.91
N GLY A 109 15.27 2.08 -8.98
CA GLY A 109 14.12 2.54 -9.76
C GLY A 109 12.99 3.06 -8.89
N LYS A 110 11.77 2.88 -9.33
CA LYS A 110 10.56 3.23 -8.57
C LYS A 110 9.96 1.98 -7.94
N ILE A 111 9.38 2.16 -6.77
CA ILE A 111 8.60 1.15 -6.08
C ILE A 111 7.34 1.78 -5.51
N SER A 112 6.23 1.10 -5.65
CA SER A 112 4.97 1.45 -5.03
C SER A 112 4.46 0.31 -4.16
N LEU A 113 3.91 0.64 -2.99
CA LEU A 113 3.50 -0.31 -1.96
C LEU A 113 2.11 0.04 -1.44
N ALA A 114 1.23 -0.95 -1.39
CA ALA A 114 0.00 -0.90 -0.60
C ALA A 114 0.00 -2.01 0.46
N HIS A 115 -0.39 -1.66 1.68
CA HIS A 115 -0.33 -2.51 2.87
C HIS A 115 -1.67 -2.50 3.60
N ASN A 116 -2.17 -3.67 3.88
CA ASN A 116 -3.26 -3.91 4.83
C ASN A 116 -2.71 -4.77 5.97
N GLY A 117 -2.76 -4.26 7.18
CA GLY A 117 -2.31 -4.95 8.38
C GLY A 117 -1.62 -4.02 9.38
N ASN A 118 -0.80 -4.63 10.25
CA ASN A 118 -0.04 -3.92 11.27
C ASN A 118 1.31 -4.60 11.52
N LEU A 119 2.38 -3.83 11.46
CA LEU A 119 3.73 -4.28 11.79
C LEU A 119 4.03 -3.99 13.27
N THR A 120 4.11 -5.04 14.06
CA THR A 120 4.24 -4.92 15.53
C THR A 120 5.60 -4.37 15.97
N ASN A 121 6.64 -4.53 15.17
CA ASN A 121 7.99 -4.03 15.43
C ASN A 121 8.36 -2.78 14.61
N ALA A 122 7.39 -2.13 13.96
CA ALA A 122 7.64 -0.96 13.11
C ALA A 122 8.33 0.20 13.86
N THR A 123 7.94 0.46 15.10
CA THR A 123 8.53 1.55 15.91
C THR A 123 10.00 1.31 16.20
N GLU A 124 10.40 0.07 16.50
CA GLU A 124 11.78 -0.31 16.74
C GLU A 124 12.63 -0.12 15.48
N ILE A 125 12.19 -0.71 14.38
CA ILE A 125 12.90 -0.60 13.09
C ILE A 125 12.96 0.86 12.62
N ARG A 126 11.88 1.64 12.79
CA ARG A 126 11.89 3.07 12.45
C ARG A 126 13.00 3.81 13.19
N ARG A 127 13.13 3.59 14.50
CA ARG A 127 14.19 4.22 15.30
C ARG A 127 15.57 3.85 14.79
N GLU A 128 15.83 2.57 14.53
CA GLU A 128 17.11 2.12 13.97
C GLU A 128 17.43 2.78 12.62
N LEU A 129 16.42 2.93 11.77
CA LEU A 129 16.57 3.58 10.48
C LEU A 129 16.81 5.08 10.60
N GLU A 130 16.12 5.77 11.52
CA GLU A 130 16.31 7.19 11.82
C GLU A 130 17.71 7.46 12.40
N ASP A 131 18.18 6.62 13.32
CA ASP A 131 19.54 6.67 13.88
C ASP A 131 20.61 6.45 12.79
N ALA A 132 20.27 5.70 11.75
CA ALA A 132 21.10 5.50 10.56
C ALA A 132 20.89 6.58 9.45
N GLY A 133 20.19 7.67 9.77
CA GLY A 133 20.00 8.83 8.90
C GLY A 133 18.86 8.71 7.88
N THR A 134 17.93 7.75 8.03
CA THR A 134 16.74 7.67 7.17
C THR A 134 15.75 8.76 7.51
N ILE A 135 15.22 9.44 6.50
CA ILE A 135 14.17 10.45 6.63
C ILE A 135 12.82 9.80 6.30
N PHE A 136 11.88 9.91 7.23
CA PHE A 136 10.50 9.47 7.04
C PHE A 136 9.59 10.64 6.69
N GLN A 137 8.66 10.42 5.77
CA GLN A 137 7.69 11.42 5.32
C GLN A 137 6.29 11.17 5.87
N THR A 138 6.03 9.95 6.35
CA THR A 138 4.74 9.53 6.87
C THR A 138 4.86 8.97 8.28
N THR A 139 3.73 8.74 8.92
CA THR A 139 3.68 8.11 10.25
C THR A 139 3.24 6.65 10.20
N ILE A 140 3.01 6.10 9.00
CA ILE A 140 2.56 4.72 8.85
C ILE A 140 3.73 3.73 8.88
N ASP A 141 3.44 2.54 9.35
CA ASP A 141 4.38 1.42 9.45
C ASP A 141 4.88 0.92 8.09
N SER A 142 4.06 1.05 7.06
CA SER A 142 4.39 0.64 5.69
C SER A 142 5.64 1.32 5.13
N GLU A 143 5.93 2.58 5.55
CA GLU A 143 7.12 3.30 5.12
C GLU A 143 8.41 2.67 5.64
N VAL A 144 8.36 2.02 6.80
CA VAL A 144 9.48 1.23 7.35
C VAL A 144 9.88 0.13 6.36
N PHE A 145 8.89 -0.60 5.84
CA PHE A 145 9.15 -1.68 4.91
C PHE A 145 9.77 -1.20 3.59
N VAL A 146 9.27 -0.11 3.04
CA VAL A 146 9.84 0.51 1.83
C VAL A 146 11.30 0.92 2.05
N ASN A 147 11.62 1.51 3.20
CA ASN A 147 12.98 1.89 3.55
C ASN A 147 13.92 0.69 3.73
N LEU A 148 13.43 -0.43 4.27
CA LEU A 148 14.19 -1.67 4.34
C LEU A 148 14.55 -2.19 2.94
N ILE A 149 13.60 -2.20 2.00
CA ILE A 149 13.83 -2.58 0.61
C ILE A 149 14.88 -1.67 -0.05
N ALA A 150 14.72 -0.35 0.10
CA ALA A 150 15.61 0.63 -0.49
C ALA A 150 17.07 0.52 0.02
N ARG A 151 17.27 0.12 1.26
CA ARG A 151 18.59 -0.06 1.90
C ARG A 151 19.22 -1.43 1.65
N SER A 152 18.45 -2.40 1.19
CA SER A 152 18.95 -3.74 0.90
C SER A 152 20.00 -3.70 -0.23
N ARG A 153 21.10 -4.42 -0.04
CA ARG A 153 22.19 -4.55 -1.00
C ARG A 153 22.04 -5.78 -1.91
N LYS A 154 20.92 -6.49 -1.82
CA LYS A 154 20.62 -7.62 -2.70
C LYS A 154 20.50 -7.20 -4.15
N ALA A 155 20.74 -8.12 -5.06
CA ALA A 155 20.81 -7.83 -6.49
C ALA A 155 19.44 -7.58 -7.11
N THR A 156 18.45 -8.40 -6.76
CA THR A 156 17.11 -8.33 -7.33
C THR A 156 16.09 -7.72 -6.35
N VAL A 157 14.99 -7.17 -6.88
CA VAL A 157 13.93 -6.62 -6.03
C VAL A 157 13.28 -7.70 -5.18
N GLU A 158 13.13 -8.91 -5.71
CA GLU A 158 12.57 -10.06 -5.00
C GLU A 158 13.43 -10.41 -3.77
N GLU A 159 14.75 -10.47 -3.96
CA GLU A 159 15.67 -10.73 -2.84
C GLU A 159 15.64 -9.62 -1.79
N LYS A 160 15.51 -8.35 -2.22
CA LYS A 160 15.36 -7.20 -1.33
C LYS A 160 14.08 -7.30 -0.51
N VAL A 161 12.97 -7.64 -1.16
CA VAL A 161 11.66 -7.86 -0.51
C VAL A 161 11.78 -9.02 0.49
N MET A 162 12.33 -10.17 0.10
CA MET A 162 12.51 -11.31 0.99
C MET A 162 13.38 -10.99 2.21
N GLU A 163 14.49 -10.26 2.01
CA GLU A 163 15.34 -9.80 3.12
C GLU A 163 14.58 -8.87 4.07
N SER A 164 13.74 -7.99 3.52
CA SER A 164 12.94 -7.05 4.31
C SER A 164 11.80 -7.74 5.06
N LEU A 165 11.14 -8.73 4.44
CA LEU A 165 10.10 -9.55 5.08
C LEU A 165 10.63 -10.30 6.30
N ASN A 166 11.89 -10.77 6.27
CA ASN A 166 12.51 -11.44 7.40
C ASN A 166 12.80 -10.52 8.61
N LYS A 167 12.69 -9.20 8.43
CA LYS A 167 12.92 -8.21 9.50
C LYS A 167 11.64 -7.71 10.14
N ILE A 168 10.52 -7.72 9.43
CA ILE A 168 9.25 -7.24 9.93
C ILE A 168 8.47 -8.35 10.66
N GLN A 169 7.66 -7.94 11.63
CA GLN A 169 6.79 -8.84 12.40
C GLN A 169 5.38 -8.26 12.42
N GLY A 170 4.37 -9.14 12.37
CA GLY A 170 2.98 -8.74 12.43
C GLY A 170 2.09 -9.54 11.49
N ALA A 171 0.85 -9.07 11.34
CA ALA A 171 -0.09 -9.60 10.35
C ALA A 171 -0.22 -8.57 9.23
N TYR A 172 0.07 -8.98 8.00
CA TYR A 172 0.07 -8.05 6.86
C TYR A 172 -0.27 -8.74 5.54
N CYS A 173 -0.88 -7.97 4.66
CA CYS A 173 -1.03 -8.26 3.25
C CYS A 173 -0.41 -7.09 2.47
N LEU A 174 0.52 -7.38 1.57
CA LEU A 174 1.28 -6.39 0.81
C LEU A 174 1.05 -6.59 -0.68
N THR A 175 0.81 -5.49 -1.40
CA THR A 175 0.98 -5.43 -2.85
C THR A 175 2.14 -4.49 -3.16
N ILE A 176 3.11 -4.99 -3.92
CA ILE A 176 4.34 -4.28 -4.24
C ILE A 176 4.48 -4.22 -5.75
N MET A 177 4.64 -3.03 -6.28
CA MET A 177 4.79 -2.79 -7.71
C MET A 177 6.11 -2.05 -7.98
N THR A 178 6.87 -2.52 -8.94
CA THR A 178 7.94 -1.79 -9.61
C THR A 178 7.47 -1.35 -10.99
N GLU A 179 8.33 -0.73 -11.78
CA GLU A 179 7.97 -0.35 -13.16
C GLU A 179 7.46 -1.54 -13.98
N ASN A 180 7.94 -2.76 -13.71
CA ASN A 180 7.66 -3.92 -14.58
C ASN A 180 7.31 -5.22 -13.83
N LYS A 181 7.03 -5.16 -12.54
CA LYS A 181 6.67 -6.34 -11.71
C LYS A 181 5.55 -6.00 -10.72
N LEU A 182 4.72 -6.99 -10.49
CA LEU A 182 3.72 -7.01 -9.42
C LEU A 182 3.97 -8.22 -8.53
#